data_c2e3c5452b601829a314a5dfb3b1a96d
#
_entry.id   c2e3c5452b601829a314a5dfb3b1a96d
#
_cell.length_a   1.000
_cell.length_b   1.000
_cell.length_c   1.000
_cell.angle_alpha   90.00
_cell.angle_beta   90.00
_cell.angle_gamma   90.00
#
_symmetry.space_group_name_H-M   'P 1'
#
loop_
_entity.id
_entity.type
_entity.pdbx_description
1 polymer ?
#
loop_
_entity_poly.entity_id
_entity_poly.type
_entity_poly.pdbx_seq_one_letter_code
_entity_poly.pdbx_strand_id
1 'polypeptide(L)'
;GVERARYILQRLSAKVTETGAQIPYSINTPYRNTIPVEKEARMPGDLFMERAVRSLIRWNAMAMVVRANQEDSTLGGHISSFQSSATLYDVGFNYFFRAPTDEQEGDLIYFQGHGAPGVYARSYLEGRLSEEQLDGFRQEVDGNGLSSYPHPWLMPDYWQFPTVSMGLGPLQAIYQA
;
A
#
# COMPACT_ATOMS: atom_id res chain seq x y z
N GLY A 1 27.79 22.83 12.75
CA GLY A 1 27.11 21.56 12.50
C GLY A 1 25.77 21.47 13.22
N VAL A 2 25.16 20.30 13.23
CA VAL A 2 23.79 20.05 13.73
C VAL A 2 23.59 20.48 15.17
N GLU A 3 24.54 20.20 16.07
CA GLU A 3 24.47 20.59 17.47
C GLU A 3 24.39 22.11 17.66
N ARG A 4 25.14 22.86 16.87
CA ARG A 4 25.08 24.32 16.92
C ARG A 4 23.74 24.86 16.41
N ALA A 5 23.20 24.28 15.36
CA ALA A 5 21.87 24.63 14.84
C ALA A 5 20.77 24.33 15.87
N ARG A 6 20.80 23.17 16.52
CA ARG A 6 19.88 22.81 17.59
C ARG A 6 19.95 23.80 18.76
N TYR A 7 21.14 24.12 19.21
CA TYR A 7 21.34 25.10 20.27
C TYR A 7 20.74 26.48 19.93
N ILE A 8 21.01 26.97 18.71
CA ILE A 8 20.46 28.27 18.26
C ILE A 8 18.93 28.24 18.23
N LEU A 9 18.33 27.17 17.69
CA LEU A 9 16.87 27.01 17.66
C LEU A 9 16.27 27.00 19.09
N GLN A 10 16.88 26.28 20.02
CA GLN A 10 16.42 26.26 21.40
C GLN A 10 16.49 27.63 22.06
N ARG A 11 17.58 28.38 21.82
CA ARG A 11 17.73 29.74 22.38
C ARG A 11 16.73 30.73 21.79
N LEU A 12 16.47 30.65 20.50
CA LEU A 12 15.46 31.48 19.85
C LEU A 12 14.05 31.14 20.30
N SER A 13 13.72 29.86 20.40
CA SER A 13 12.41 29.42 20.90
C SER A 13 12.16 29.90 22.34
N ALA A 14 13.17 29.75 23.24
CA ALA A 14 13.08 30.24 24.59
C ALA A 14 12.84 31.75 24.64
N LYS A 15 13.56 32.51 23.79
CA LYS A 15 13.41 33.96 23.75
C LYS A 15 12.03 34.40 23.24
N VAL A 16 11.49 33.72 22.24
CA VAL A 16 10.13 33.99 21.75
C VAL A 16 9.10 33.74 22.87
N THR A 17 9.23 32.63 23.58
CA THR A 17 8.33 32.29 24.72
C THR A 17 8.40 33.33 25.84
N GLU A 18 9.61 33.78 26.21
CA GLU A 18 9.81 34.84 27.20
C GLU A 18 9.12 36.16 26.86
N THR A 19 9.01 36.48 25.58
CA THR A 19 8.30 37.67 25.11
C THR A 19 6.78 37.52 25.01
N GLY A 20 6.24 36.36 25.39
CA GLY A 20 4.81 36.05 25.29
C GLY A 20 4.30 35.82 23.87
N ALA A 21 5.19 35.80 22.88
CA ALA A 21 4.81 35.49 21.51
C ALA A 21 4.66 33.97 21.32
N GLN A 22 3.69 33.58 20.50
CA GLN A 22 3.50 32.18 20.12
C GLN A 22 4.49 31.79 19.03
N ILE A 23 5.15 30.64 19.21
CA ILE A 23 5.95 30.03 18.14
C ILE A 23 4.98 29.49 17.10
N PRO A 24 5.09 29.87 15.82
CA PRO A 24 4.27 29.32 14.78
C PRO A 24 4.43 27.81 14.73
N TYR A 25 3.38 27.08 15.03
CA TYR A 25 3.36 25.62 14.95
C TYR A 25 2.56 25.20 13.72
N SER A 26 3.13 24.34 12.89
CA SER A 26 2.42 23.70 11.82
C SER A 26 2.56 22.20 11.96
N ILE A 27 1.43 21.50 11.92
CA ILE A 27 1.39 20.03 11.89
C ILE A 27 2.00 19.52 10.57
N ASN A 28 1.83 20.32 9.51
CA ASN A 28 2.36 19.99 8.19
C ASN A 28 3.70 20.69 7.97
N THR A 29 4.76 19.90 7.80
CA THR A 29 6.03 20.41 7.29
C THR A 29 5.96 20.59 5.77
N PRO A 30 6.62 21.62 5.21
CA PRO A 30 6.73 21.72 3.76
C PRO A 30 7.34 20.46 3.18
N TYR A 31 6.72 19.87 2.15
CA TYR A 31 7.33 18.78 1.42
C TYR A 31 8.64 19.25 0.79
N ARG A 32 9.71 18.56 1.11
CA ARG A 32 11.03 18.80 0.51
C ARG A 32 11.69 17.47 0.21
N ASN A 33 12.16 17.33 -1.01
CA ASN A 33 13.06 16.23 -1.33
C ASN A 33 14.36 16.44 -0.54
N THR A 34 14.68 15.47 0.30
CA THR A 34 15.93 15.46 1.07
C THR A 34 17.08 14.82 0.28
N ILE A 35 16.75 14.08 -0.79
CA ILE A 35 17.70 13.50 -1.72
C ILE A 35 17.59 14.30 -3.02
N PRO A 36 18.64 15.02 -3.44
CA PRO A 36 18.66 15.70 -4.72
C PRO A 36 18.67 14.70 -5.88
N VAL A 37 18.08 15.08 -7.01
CA VAL A 37 17.86 14.19 -8.17
C VAL A 37 19.16 13.50 -8.63
N GLU A 38 20.30 14.20 -8.53
CA GLU A 38 21.60 13.66 -8.91
C GLU A 38 22.09 12.52 -8.01
N LYS A 39 21.51 12.40 -6.81
CA LYS A 39 21.82 11.36 -5.82
C LYS A 39 20.76 10.30 -5.70
N GLU A 40 19.67 10.41 -6.46
CA GLU A 40 18.65 9.37 -6.49
C GLU A 40 19.24 8.06 -7.04
N ALA A 41 18.94 6.96 -6.37
CA ALA A 41 19.27 5.65 -6.89
C ALA A 41 18.51 5.40 -8.21
N ARG A 42 19.19 4.89 -9.19
CA ARG A 42 18.54 4.47 -10.44
C ARG A 42 17.71 3.23 -10.16
N MET A 43 16.51 3.18 -10.73
CA MET A 43 15.66 2.01 -10.68
C MET A 43 16.38 0.82 -11.32
N PRO A 44 16.52 -0.32 -10.62
CA PRO A 44 17.37 -1.43 -11.11
C PRO A 44 16.72 -2.24 -12.23
N GLY A 45 15.41 -2.14 -12.43
CA GLY A 45 14.67 -2.94 -13.40
C GLY A 45 14.58 -2.32 -14.79
N ASP A 46 13.90 -3.04 -15.68
CA ASP A 46 13.50 -2.54 -16.99
C ASP A 46 12.22 -1.72 -16.86
N LEU A 47 12.35 -0.39 -16.93
CA LEU A 47 11.24 0.55 -16.78
C LEU A 47 10.13 0.35 -17.82
N PHE A 48 10.45 -0.12 -19.02
CA PHE A 48 9.45 -0.39 -20.06
C PHE A 48 8.61 -1.62 -19.69
N MET A 49 9.27 -2.69 -19.31
CA MET A 49 8.62 -3.93 -18.89
C MET A 49 7.75 -3.70 -17.64
N GLU A 50 8.29 -3.01 -16.64
CA GLU A 50 7.54 -2.72 -15.42
C GLU A 50 6.31 -1.84 -15.66
N ARG A 51 6.42 -0.89 -16.57
CA ARG A 51 5.26 -0.08 -16.98
C ARG A 51 4.20 -0.94 -17.64
N ALA A 52 4.59 -1.88 -18.50
CA ALA A 52 3.66 -2.81 -19.14
C ALA A 52 2.96 -3.71 -18.12
N VAL A 53 3.72 -4.35 -17.23
CA VAL A 53 3.17 -5.20 -16.15
C VAL A 53 2.23 -4.42 -15.25
N ARG A 54 2.62 -3.25 -14.78
CA ARG A 54 1.77 -2.37 -13.96
C ARG A 54 0.47 -1.98 -14.68
N SER A 55 0.54 -1.74 -15.98
CA SER A 55 -0.66 -1.44 -16.78
C SER A 55 -1.60 -2.63 -16.86
N LEU A 56 -1.06 -3.85 -17.01
CA LEU A 56 -1.85 -5.09 -16.99
C LEU A 56 -2.50 -5.32 -15.62
N ILE A 57 -1.76 -5.12 -14.53
CA ILE A 57 -2.32 -5.24 -13.17
C ILE A 57 -3.49 -4.26 -12.99
N ARG A 58 -3.32 -3.00 -13.40
CA ARG A 58 -4.38 -1.98 -13.32
C ARG A 58 -5.60 -2.35 -14.16
N TRP A 59 -5.36 -2.85 -15.37
CA TRP A 59 -6.43 -3.30 -16.25
C TRP A 59 -7.20 -4.46 -15.63
N ASN A 60 -6.52 -5.50 -15.16
CA ASN A 60 -7.15 -6.68 -14.58
C ASN A 60 -7.92 -6.35 -13.31
N ALA A 61 -7.38 -5.48 -12.45
CA ALA A 61 -8.09 -5.00 -11.28
C ALA A 61 -9.39 -4.28 -11.63
N MET A 62 -9.37 -3.44 -12.66
CA MET A 62 -10.57 -2.76 -13.15
C MET A 62 -11.55 -3.75 -13.79
N ALA A 63 -11.05 -4.64 -14.66
CA ALA A 63 -11.87 -5.61 -15.37
C ALA A 63 -12.60 -6.54 -14.39
N MET A 64 -11.91 -7.04 -13.37
CA MET A 64 -12.50 -7.88 -12.31
C MET A 64 -13.67 -7.17 -11.61
N VAL A 65 -13.49 -5.93 -11.18
CA VAL A 65 -14.55 -5.15 -10.53
C VAL A 65 -15.71 -4.86 -11.48
N VAL A 66 -15.42 -4.49 -12.72
CA VAL A 66 -16.46 -4.19 -13.72
C VAL A 66 -17.26 -5.44 -14.09
N ARG A 67 -16.61 -6.60 -14.32
CA ARG A 67 -17.28 -7.87 -14.61
C ARG A 67 -18.23 -8.27 -13.46
N ALA A 68 -17.74 -8.24 -12.22
CA ALA A 68 -18.56 -8.53 -11.06
C ALA A 68 -19.82 -7.65 -10.99
N ASN A 69 -19.69 -6.36 -11.25
CA ASN A 69 -20.82 -5.43 -11.22
C ASN A 69 -21.73 -5.49 -12.45
N GLN A 70 -21.29 -6.11 -13.55
CA GLN A 70 -22.18 -6.42 -14.67
C GLN A 70 -23.13 -7.58 -14.36
N GLU A 71 -22.68 -8.54 -13.56
CA GLU A 71 -23.50 -9.66 -13.10
C GLU A 71 -24.43 -9.23 -11.96
N ASP A 72 -23.90 -8.55 -10.94
CA ASP A 72 -24.66 -7.98 -9.83
C ASP A 72 -24.13 -6.60 -9.44
N SER A 73 -24.87 -5.57 -9.81
CA SER A 73 -24.52 -4.17 -9.55
C SER A 73 -24.43 -3.80 -8.05
N THR A 74 -24.85 -4.68 -7.16
CA THR A 74 -24.77 -4.47 -5.71
C THR A 74 -23.44 -4.88 -5.11
N LEU A 75 -22.61 -5.64 -5.83
CA LEU A 75 -21.31 -6.12 -5.34
C LEU A 75 -20.33 -4.96 -5.08
N GLY A 76 -20.36 -3.93 -5.90
CA GLY A 76 -19.46 -2.79 -5.75
C GLY A 76 -18.00 -3.14 -5.99
N GLY A 77 -17.10 -2.45 -5.31
CA GLY A 77 -15.65 -2.61 -5.41
C GLY A 77 -14.93 -1.26 -5.50
N HIS A 78 -13.66 -1.22 -5.06
CA HIS A 78 -12.90 0.01 -4.98
C HIS A 78 -11.77 0.01 -6.03
N ILE A 79 -11.96 0.75 -7.10
CA ILE A 79 -10.94 0.89 -8.16
C ILE A 79 -9.98 2.04 -7.84
N SER A 80 -10.51 3.18 -7.41
CA SER A 80 -9.74 4.41 -7.21
C SER A 80 -8.66 4.27 -6.12
N SER A 81 -8.97 3.59 -5.01
CA SER A 81 -8.01 3.36 -3.94
C SER A 81 -6.79 2.57 -4.43
N PHE A 82 -7.03 1.49 -5.19
CA PHE A 82 -5.93 0.75 -5.80
C PHE A 82 -5.18 1.60 -6.83
N GLN A 83 -5.85 2.33 -7.71
CA GLN A 83 -5.20 3.15 -8.73
C GLN A 83 -4.25 4.20 -8.11
N SER A 84 -4.62 4.76 -6.96
CA SER A 84 -3.78 5.70 -6.23
C SER A 84 -2.54 5.05 -5.62
N SER A 85 -2.63 3.81 -5.17
CA SER A 85 -1.53 3.06 -4.53
C SER A 85 -0.79 2.11 -5.47
N ALA A 86 -1.19 1.98 -6.72
CA ALA A 86 -0.68 0.97 -7.64
C ALA A 86 0.85 1.01 -7.81
N THR A 87 1.44 2.20 -7.94
CA THR A 87 2.89 2.35 -8.05
C THR A 87 3.60 1.97 -6.75
N LEU A 88 3.01 2.30 -5.59
CA LEU A 88 3.56 1.92 -4.28
C LEU A 88 3.63 0.40 -4.13
N TYR A 89 2.54 -0.29 -4.47
CA TYR A 89 2.51 -1.76 -4.42
C TYR A 89 3.47 -2.39 -5.43
N ASP A 90 3.53 -1.87 -6.65
CA ASP A 90 4.43 -2.35 -7.68
C ASP A 90 5.89 -2.28 -7.22
N VAL A 91 6.31 -1.13 -6.72
CA VAL A 91 7.65 -0.95 -6.17
C VAL A 91 7.86 -1.83 -4.92
N GLY A 92 6.87 -1.92 -4.05
CA GLY A 92 6.92 -2.77 -2.85
C GLY A 92 7.19 -4.23 -3.22
N PHE A 93 6.38 -4.81 -4.09
CA PHE A 93 6.51 -6.19 -4.51
C PHE A 93 7.80 -6.48 -5.31
N ASN A 94 8.24 -5.54 -6.13
CA ASN A 94 9.40 -5.77 -6.99
C ASN A 94 10.74 -5.59 -6.27
N TYR A 95 10.81 -4.72 -5.24
CA TYR A 95 12.11 -4.30 -4.69
C TYR A 95 12.23 -4.35 -3.18
N PHE A 96 11.11 -4.38 -2.44
CA PHE A 96 11.16 -4.23 -0.99
C PHE A 96 10.62 -5.43 -0.23
N PHE A 97 9.46 -5.97 -0.62
CA PHE A 97 8.83 -7.06 0.12
C PHE A 97 9.59 -8.37 -0.10
N ARG A 98 9.93 -9.02 1.00
CA ARG A 98 10.71 -10.25 1.01
C ARG A 98 9.84 -11.44 1.36
N ALA A 99 9.91 -12.46 0.52
CA ALA A 99 9.32 -13.77 0.84
C ALA A 99 10.13 -14.50 1.92
N PRO A 100 9.54 -15.45 2.65
CA PRO A 100 10.28 -16.28 3.58
C PRO A 100 11.33 -17.11 2.83
N THR A 101 12.45 -17.35 3.50
CA THR A 101 13.54 -18.24 3.06
C THR A 101 13.90 -19.19 4.20
N ASP A 102 14.81 -20.13 3.99
CA ASP A 102 15.29 -21.01 5.04
C ASP A 102 16.04 -20.28 6.16
N GLU A 103 16.50 -19.06 5.90
CA GLU A 103 17.31 -18.26 6.83
C GLU A 103 16.54 -17.11 7.50
N GLN A 104 15.40 -16.71 6.95
CA GLN A 104 14.61 -15.60 7.47
C GLN A 104 13.11 -15.79 7.26
N GLU A 105 12.32 -15.32 8.19
CA GLU A 105 10.88 -15.16 8.00
C GLU A 105 10.62 -14.07 6.96
N GLY A 106 9.52 -14.20 6.19
CA GLY A 106 9.10 -13.21 5.22
C GLY A 106 8.56 -11.95 5.91
N ASP A 107 8.46 -10.88 5.14
CA ASP A 107 7.89 -9.63 5.63
C ASP A 107 6.41 -9.78 5.95
N LEU A 108 5.96 -9.10 7.00
CA LEU A 108 4.57 -8.99 7.38
C LEU A 108 3.99 -7.70 6.78
N ILE A 109 2.95 -7.83 5.95
CA ILE A 109 2.42 -6.70 5.19
C ILE A 109 0.95 -6.48 5.48
N TYR A 110 0.62 -5.29 5.97
CA TYR A 110 -0.75 -4.83 6.12
C TYR A 110 -1.22 -4.12 4.85
N PHE A 111 -1.77 -4.88 3.90
CA PHE A 111 -2.33 -4.29 2.69
C PHE A 111 -3.57 -3.45 3.01
N GLN A 112 -3.69 -2.30 2.37
CA GLN A 112 -4.93 -1.52 2.45
C GLN A 112 -6.09 -2.33 1.86
N GLY A 113 -7.12 -2.60 2.64
CA GLY A 113 -8.25 -3.45 2.23
C GLY A 113 -8.91 -3.00 0.92
N HIS A 114 -9.08 -1.69 0.74
CA HIS A 114 -9.62 -1.11 -0.48
C HIS A 114 -8.70 -1.26 -1.70
N GLY A 115 -7.44 -1.64 -1.51
CA GLY A 115 -6.47 -1.96 -2.56
C GLY A 115 -6.46 -3.43 -2.97
N ALA A 116 -7.23 -4.29 -2.30
CA ALA A 116 -7.26 -5.73 -2.56
C ALA A 116 -7.45 -6.11 -4.05
N PRO A 117 -8.29 -5.41 -4.86
CA PRO A 117 -8.40 -5.72 -6.28
C PRO A 117 -7.07 -5.74 -7.03
N GLY A 118 -6.15 -4.85 -6.69
CA GLY A 118 -4.83 -4.82 -7.31
C GLY A 118 -3.92 -5.96 -6.87
N VAL A 119 -4.03 -6.38 -5.61
CA VAL A 119 -3.28 -7.53 -5.08
C VAL A 119 -3.77 -8.82 -5.75
N TYR A 120 -5.08 -9.01 -5.89
CA TYR A 120 -5.65 -10.13 -6.62
C TYR A 120 -5.24 -10.14 -8.09
N ALA A 121 -5.33 -8.99 -8.77
CA ALA A 121 -4.93 -8.87 -10.18
C ALA A 121 -3.45 -9.19 -10.40
N ARG A 122 -2.57 -8.79 -9.47
CA ARG A 122 -1.15 -9.17 -9.51
C ARG A 122 -0.99 -10.69 -9.30
N SER A 123 -1.63 -11.25 -8.29
CA SER A 123 -1.55 -12.69 -8.00
C SER A 123 -2.07 -13.56 -9.14
N TYR A 124 -3.05 -13.07 -9.90
CA TYR A 124 -3.49 -13.72 -11.13
C TYR A 124 -2.37 -13.76 -12.17
N LEU A 125 -1.70 -12.64 -12.43
CA LEU A 125 -0.57 -12.59 -13.37
C LEU A 125 0.63 -13.44 -12.91
N GLU A 126 0.78 -13.64 -11.61
CA GLU A 126 1.79 -14.53 -11.01
C GLU A 126 1.36 -16.01 -11.05
N GLY A 127 0.18 -16.35 -11.53
CA GLY A 127 -0.36 -17.71 -11.58
C GLY A 127 -0.80 -18.27 -10.22
N ARG A 128 -0.98 -17.42 -9.22
CA ARG A 128 -1.42 -17.79 -7.87
C ARG A 128 -2.94 -17.84 -7.72
N LEU A 129 -3.65 -17.17 -8.59
CA LEU A 129 -5.11 -17.16 -8.67
C LEU A 129 -5.53 -17.51 -10.10
N SER A 130 -6.67 -18.18 -10.23
CA SER A 130 -7.29 -18.49 -11.52
C SER A 130 -8.26 -17.40 -11.97
N GLU A 131 -8.69 -17.45 -13.24
CA GLU A 131 -9.72 -16.56 -13.77
C GLU A 131 -11.07 -16.78 -13.07
N GLU A 132 -11.44 -18.03 -12.81
CA GLU A 132 -12.67 -18.37 -12.09
C GLU A 132 -12.69 -17.78 -10.68
N GLN A 133 -11.53 -17.75 -10.00
CA GLN A 133 -11.43 -17.09 -8.70
C GLN A 133 -11.62 -15.57 -8.80
N LEU A 134 -11.10 -14.94 -9.84
CA LEU A 134 -11.31 -13.51 -10.07
C LEU A 134 -12.77 -13.19 -10.39
N ASP A 135 -13.44 -14.05 -11.15
CA ASP A 135 -14.86 -13.89 -11.47
C ASP A 135 -15.74 -13.99 -10.20
N GLY A 136 -15.29 -14.73 -9.18
CA GLY A 136 -15.90 -14.78 -7.87
C GLY A 136 -15.56 -13.60 -6.94
N PHE A 137 -15.09 -12.47 -7.45
CA PHE A 137 -14.73 -11.33 -6.62
C PHE A 137 -15.92 -10.81 -5.78
N ARG A 138 -15.71 -10.69 -4.47
CA ARG A 138 -16.72 -10.27 -3.48
C ARG A 138 -17.93 -11.21 -3.35
N GLN A 139 -17.73 -12.47 -3.68
CA GLN A 139 -18.75 -13.52 -3.57
C GLN A 139 -18.35 -14.59 -2.53
N GLU A 140 -17.62 -14.17 -1.51
CA GLU A 140 -17.12 -15.04 -0.45
C GLU A 140 -18.21 -15.75 0.36
N VAL A 141 -19.44 -15.24 0.36
CA VAL A 141 -20.57 -15.82 1.08
C VAL A 141 -20.91 -17.22 0.57
N ASP A 142 -20.73 -17.45 -0.70
CA ASP A 142 -20.98 -18.75 -1.34
C ASP A 142 -19.78 -19.73 -1.22
N GLY A 143 -18.72 -19.32 -0.53
CA GLY A 143 -17.60 -20.17 -0.16
C GLY A 143 -16.50 -20.38 -1.20
N ASN A 144 -16.64 -19.84 -2.40
CA ASN A 144 -15.69 -20.03 -3.51
C ASN A 144 -15.13 -18.73 -4.08
N GLY A 145 -15.60 -17.59 -3.61
CA GLY A 145 -15.21 -16.28 -4.13
C GLY A 145 -14.02 -15.67 -3.39
N LEU A 146 -13.40 -14.69 -4.03
CA LEU A 146 -12.37 -13.87 -3.38
C LEU A 146 -13.03 -12.95 -2.35
N SER A 147 -12.42 -12.86 -1.16
CA SER A 147 -12.93 -12.01 -0.10
C SER A 147 -12.95 -10.53 -0.51
N SER A 148 -13.99 -9.81 -0.08
CA SER A 148 -14.17 -8.37 -0.36
C SER A 148 -12.99 -7.53 0.13
N TYR A 149 -12.40 -7.95 1.26
CA TYR A 149 -11.24 -7.35 1.92
C TYR A 149 -10.30 -8.43 2.42
N PRO A 150 -9.04 -8.13 2.73
CA PRO A 150 -8.14 -9.09 3.37
C PRO A 150 -8.78 -9.75 4.58
N HIS A 151 -8.95 -11.06 4.52
CA HIS A 151 -9.63 -11.83 5.55
C HIS A 151 -8.97 -13.21 5.71
N PRO A 152 -8.08 -13.38 6.71
CA PRO A 152 -7.32 -14.62 6.90
C PRO A 152 -8.19 -15.87 7.15
N TRP A 153 -9.38 -15.73 7.70
CA TRP A 153 -10.26 -16.89 7.92
C TRP A 153 -10.95 -17.36 6.64
N LEU A 154 -11.20 -16.44 5.69
CA LEU A 154 -11.77 -16.79 4.39
C LEU A 154 -10.72 -17.24 3.39
N MET A 155 -9.53 -16.71 3.51
CA MET A 155 -8.39 -17.01 2.64
C MET A 155 -7.10 -17.19 3.49
N PRO A 156 -6.98 -18.29 4.28
CA PRO A 156 -5.93 -18.47 5.28
C PRO A 156 -4.53 -18.59 4.67
N ASP A 157 -4.42 -19.16 3.48
CA ASP A 157 -3.12 -19.32 2.77
C ASP A 157 -2.76 -18.11 1.91
N TYR A 158 -3.57 -17.05 1.98
CA TYR A 158 -3.40 -15.89 1.12
C TYR A 158 -3.19 -14.58 1.91
N TRP A 159 -4.04 -14.30 2.90
CA TRP A 159 -4.00 -13.09 3.70
C TRP A 159 -3.38 -13.31 5.08
N GLN A 160 -2.39 -12.49 5.44
CA GLN A 160 -1.76 -12.53 6.77
C GLN A 160 -2.60 -11.81 7.83
N PHE A 161 -3.22 -10.69 7.47
CA PHE A 161 -3.93 -9.81 8.40
C PHE A 161 -5.29 -9.38 7.86
N PRO A 162 -6.29 -9.22 8.76
CA PRO A 162 -7.55 -8.60 8.37
C PRO A 162 -7.37 -7.09 8.28
N THR A 163 -7.70 -6.52 7.15
CA THR A 163 -7.63 -5.06 6.93
C THR A 163 -8.84 -4.58 6.17
N VAL A 164 -9.58 -3.64 6.73
CA VAL A 164 -10.74 -3.04 6.09
C VAL A 164 -10.75 -1.51 6.25
N SER A 165 -10.43 -1.01 7.43
CA SER A 165 -10.41 0.43 7.71
C SER A 165 -9.13 1.09 7.21
N MET A 166 -9.26 2.20 6.50
CA MET A 166 -8.12 2.91 5.91
C MET A 166 -7.11 3.42 6.94
N GLY A 167 -7.54 3.82 8.14
CA GLY A 167 -6.66 4.33 9.19
C GLY A 167 -6.08 3.26 10.10
N LEU A 168 -6.77 2.13 10.25
CA LEU A 168 -6.35 1.09 11.20
C LEU A 168 -5.20 0.22 10.70
N GLY A 169 -5.06 0.00 9.40
CA GLY A 169 -3.95 -0.78 8.86
C GLY A 169 -2.57 -0.27 9.30
N PRO A 170 -2.24 1.01 9.10
CA PRO A 170 -0.99 1.59 9.58
C PRO A 170 -0.82 1.51 11.10
N LEU A 171 -1.90 1.74 11.86
CA LEU A 171 -1.85 1.63 13.33
C LEU A 171 -1.57 0.20 13.78
N GLN A 172 -2.24 -0.79 13.19
CA GLN A 172 -2.00 -2.20 13.48
C GLN A 172 -0.55 -2.61 13.16
N ALA A 173 -0.02 -2.16 12.02
CA ALA A 173 1.36 -2.42 11.64
C ALA A 173 2.36 -1.86 12.65
N ILE A 174 2.13 -0.63 13.15
CA ILE A 174 2.97 -0.01 14.18
C ILE A 174 2.92 -0.81 15.49
N TYR A 175 1.73 -1.29 15.90
CA TYR A 175 1.61 -2.08 17.14
C TYR A 175 2.16 -3.50 16.98
N GLN A 176 2.21 -4.03 15.77
CA GLN A 176 2.79 -5.34 15.50
C GLN A 176 4.33 -5.31 15.53
N ALA A 177 4.93 -4.23 15.06
CA ALA A 177 6.39 -4.04 15.03
C ALA A 177 6.98 -3.79 16.43
#